data_e6b4907ad90e666314ecbf1249e58649
#
_entry.id   e6b4907ad90e666314ecbf1249e58649
#
_cell.length_a   1.000
_cell.length_b   1.000
_cell.length_c   1.000
_cell.angle_alpha   90.00
_cell.angle_beta   90.00
_cell.angle_gamma   90.00
#
_symmetry.space_group_name_H-M   'P 1'
#
loop_
_entity.id
_entity.type
_entity.pdbx_description
1 polymer ?
#
loop_
_entity_poly.entity_id
_entity_poly.type
_entity_poly.pdbx_seq_one_letter_code
_entity_poly.pdbx_strand_id
1 'polypeptide(L)'
;MYGIQILNEPITERMWNIMNVPNRFKAVDKEMARGSKPNSLEFLRDFYIKAYKVMRPYMREENVIVFHDAFELKAWKDFMREEEFKNVVLDTHQYLMLAEADGCEQSIDSYLKYIRENYAKDILQMQKYFPVICGEWSLFNSYACGIDTNGGQSPLNGIESNIDKLSKDDKRELYRKIAKAQLDAWRNGSGHYYWNYKLLLDTVNEEGWIGWDSWDLVKCVAQEWYPIEY
;
A
#
# COMPACT_ATOMS: atom_id res chain seq x y z
N MET A 1 -3.76 12.61 21.14
CA MET A 1 -4.06 11.64 20.05
C MET A 1 -4.76 12.41 18.98
N TYR A 2 -4.30 12.34 17.73
CA TYR A 2 -4.91 13.06 16.59
C TYR A 2 -6.11 12.29 16.01
N GLY A 3 -5.97 10.99 15.87
CA GLY A 3 -7.01 10.10 15.35
C GLY A 3 -6.71 8.65 15.65
N ILE A 4 -7.59 7.77 15.21
CA ILE A 4 -7.47 6.32 15.33
C ILE A 4 -7.93 5.64 14.06
N GLN A 5 -7.18 4.65 13.60
CA GLN A 5 -7.59 3.75 12.52
C GLN A 5 -8.29 2.53 13.10
N ILE A 6 -9.45 2.19 12.54
CA ILE A 6 -10.30 1.12 13.07
C ILE A 6 -9.67 -0.26 12.84
N LEU A 7 -9.18 -0.49 11.62
CA LEU A 7 -8.63 -1.79 11.20
C LEU A 7 -7.62 -1.59 10.09
N ASN A 8 -6.46 -2.26 10.19
CA ASN A 8 -5.46 -2.29 9.14
C ASN A 8 -5.76 -3.41 8.13
N GLU A 9 -5.71 -3.12 6.84
CA GLU A 9 -5.72 -4.05 5.70
C GLU A 9 -6.71 -5.24 5.81
N PRO A 10 -8.01 -5.00 5.94
CA PRO A 10 -8.97 -6.09 5.89
C PRO A 10 -8.94 -6.77 4.51
N ILE A 11 -8.85 -8.09 4.49
CA ILE A 11 -8.71 -8.87 3.27
C ILE A 11 -10.08 -9.18 2.68
N THR A 12 -10.37 -8.61 1.50
CA THR A 12 -11.54 -8.93 0.68
C THR A 12 -11.26 -10.12 -0.24
N GLU A 13 -12.29 -10.59 -0.97
CA GLU A 13 -12.15 -11.69 -1.92
C GLU A 13 -11.09 -11.41 -2.98
N ARG A 14 -11.02 -10.16 -3.47
CA ARG A 14 -10.00 -9.73 -4.43
C ARG A 14 -8.59 -9.96 -3.88
N MET A 15 -8.29 -9.46 -2.69
CA MET A 15 -6.97 -9.62 -2.06
C MET A 15 -6.70 -11.06 -1.65
N TRP A 16 -7.71 -11.77 -1.18
CA TRP A 16 -7.60 -13.20 -0.86
C TRP A 16 -7.11 -14.03 -2.05
N ASN A 17 -7.63 -13.74 -3.24
CA ASN A 17 -7.25 -14.40 -4.47
C ASN A 17 -5.86 -13.95 -4.98
N ILE A 18 -5.56 -12.64 -4.97
CA ILE A 18 -4.24 -12.10 -5.35
C ILE A 18 -3.14 -12.71 -4.47
N MET A 19 -3.36 -12.75 -3.16
CA MET A 19 -2.39 -13.30 -2.22
C MET A 19 -2.36 -14.83 -2.20
N ASN A 20 -3.31 -15.48 -2.89
CA ASN A 20 -3.46 -16.94 -2.89
C ASN A 20 -3.47 -17.53 -1.47
N VAL A 21 -4.24 -16.89 -0.58
CA VAL A 21 -4.22 -17.14 0.87
C VAL A 21 -4.31 -18.63 1.23
N PRO A 22 -5.23 -19.43 0.66
CA PRO A 22 -5.37 -20.84 1.04
C PRO A 22 -4.13 -21.69 0.80
N ASN A 23 -3.33 -21.35 -0.22
CA ASN A 23 -2.15 -22.14 -0.62
C ASN A 23 -0.86 -21.59 -0.03
N ARG A 24 -0.77 -20.27 0.12
CA ARG A 24 0.46 -19.59 0.56
C ARG A 24 0.62 -19.56 2.08
N PHE A 25 -0.49 -19.37 2.80
CA PHE A 25 -0.47 -19.23 4.25
C PHE A 25 -1.04 -20.48 4.91
N LYS A 26 -0.16 -21.27 5.55
CA LYS A 26 -0.56 -22.45 6.31
C LYS A 26 -0.94 -22.02 7.73
N ALA A 27 -2.14 -22.37 8.16
CA ALA A 27 -2.57 -22.13 9.53
C ALA A 27 -1.72 -22.91 10.53
N VAL A 28 -1.24 -22.23 11.58
CA VAL A 28 -0.56 -22.86 12.72
C VAL A 28 -1.55 -23.73 13.49
N ASP A 29 -2.74 -23.22 13.75
CA ASP A 29 -3.87 -23.94 14.34
C ASP A 29 -4.98 -24.13 13.30
N LYS A 30 -5.15 -25.36 12.84
CA LYS A 30 -6.13 -25.71 11.81
C LYS A 30 -7.58 -25.63 12.30
N GLU A 31 -7.81 -25.85 13.60
CA GLU A 31 -9.15 -25.76 14.19
C GLU A 31 -9.60 -24.31 14.28
N MET A 32 -8.74 -23.42 14.76
CA MET A 32 -9.03 -21.99 14.79
C MET A 32 -9.20 -21.39 13.39
N ALA A 33 -8.46 -21.89 12.40
CA ALA A 33 -8.56 -21.43 11.02
C ALA A 33 -9.74 -22.04 10.25
N ARG A 34 -10.46 -22.97 10.85
CA ARG A 34 -11.61 -23.61 10.19
C ARG A 34 -12.70 -22.59 9.86
N GLY A 35 -13.06 -22.53 8.60
CA GLY A 35 -14.08 -21.59 8.12
C GLY A 35 -13.59 -20.16 7.88
N SER A 36 -12.27 -19.92 7.94
CA SER A 36 -11.69 -18.64 7.51
C SER A 36 -12.08 -18.33 6.06
N LYS A 37 -12.54 -17.12 5.83
CA LYS A 37 -12.96 -16.63 4.52
C LYS A 37 -12.66 -15.14 4.39
N PRO A 38 -12.59 -14.61 3.16
CA PRO A 38 -12.43 -13.17 2.94
C PRO A 38 -13.62 -12.39 3.51
N ASN A 39 -13.38 -11.12 3.86
CA ASN A 39 -14.44 -10.20 4.26
C ASN A 39 -15.23 -9.73 3.03
N SER A 40 -16.54 -9.63 3.14
CA SER A 40 -17.33 -8.90 2.15
C SER A 40 -17.25 -7.38 2.41
N LEU A 41 -17.41 -6.57 1.37
CA LEU A 41 -17.50 -5.11 1.53
C LEU A 41 -18.73 -4.73 2.36
N GLU A 42 -19.83 -5.46 2.25
CA GLU A 42 -21.02 -5.25 3.07
C GLU A 42 -20.74 -5.44 4.56
N PHE A 43 -20.04 -6.54 4.91
CA PHE A 43 -19.62 -6.79 6.29
C PHE A 43 -18.71 -5.66 6.80
N LEU A 44 -17.75 -5.21 6.01
CA LEU A 44 -16.84 -4.14 6.40
C LEU A 44 -17.55 -2.80 6.57
N ARG A 45 -18.54 -2.48 5.70
CA ARG A 45 -19.39 -1.27 5.84
C ARG A 45 -20.15 -1.29 7.15
N ASP A 46 -20.83 -2.39 7.47
CA ASP A 46 -21.55 -2.54 8.71
C ASP A 46 -20.62 -2.47 9.94
N PHE A 47 -19.47 -3.13 9.86
CA PHE A 47 -18.45 -3.09 10.91
C PHE A 47 -17.94 -1.68 11.16
N TYR A 48 -17.58 -0.92 10.12
CA TYR A 48 -17.05 0.45 10.27
C TYR A 48 -18.11 1.42 10.83
N ILE A 49 -19.35 1.31 10.43
CA ILE A 49 -20.47 2.10 11.00
C ILE A 49 -20.61 1.81 12.49
N LYS A 50 -20.63 0.54 12.88
CA LYS A 50 -20.73 0.14 14.29
C LYS A 50 -19.53 0.62 15.09
N ALA A 51 -18.31 0.43 14.56
CA ALA A 51 -17.09 0.90 15.21
C ALA A 51 -17.11 2.43 15.39
N TYR A 52 -17.48 3.19 14.36
CA TYR A 52 -17.62 4.64 14.46
C TYR A 52 -18.59 5.03 15.59
N LYS A 53 -19.80 4.45 15.61
CA LYS A 53 -20.82 4.76 16.61
C LYS A 53 -20.39 4.44 18.06
N VAL A 54 -19.59 3.39 18.22
CA VAL A 54 -19.02 3.03 19.54
C VAL A 54 -17.90 3.98 19.96
N MET A 55 -17.03 4.37 19.03
CA MET A 55 -15.82 5.13 19.33
C MET A 55 -16.06 6.64 19.43
N ARG A 56 -16.89 7.19 18.55
CA ARG A 56 -17.11 8.64 18.42
C ARG A 56 -17.46 9.34 19.73
N PRO A 57 -18.35 8.81 20.61
CA PRO A 57 -18.70 9.47 21.87
C PRO A 57 -17.53 9.65 22.85
N TYR A 58 -16.45 8.88 22.71
CA TYR A 58 -15.28 8.91 23.60
C TYR A 58 -14.11 9.71 23.01
N MET A 59 -14.29 10.30 21.84
CA MET A 59 -13.27 11.08 21.15
C MET A 59 -13.67 12.56 21.10
N ARG A 60 -12.67 13.44 21.09
CA ARG A 60 -12.94 14.87 20.84
C ARG A 60 -13.49 15.05 19.43
N GLU A 61 -14.26 16.10 19.22
CA GLU A 61 -14.89 16.35 17.91
C GLU A 61 -13.84 16.48 16.80
N GLU A 62 -12.71 17.15 17.08
CA GLU A 62 -11.61 17.35 16.13
C GLU A 62 -10.79 16.09 15.81
N ASN A 63 -10.91 15.03 16.59
CA ASN A 63 -10.19 13.80 16.30
C ASN A 63 -10.78 13.05 15.12
N VAL A 64 -9.93 12.53 14.25
CA VAL A 64 -10.35 11.77 13.07
C VAL A 64 -10.51 10.28 13.38
N ILE A 65 -11.47 9.66 12.71
CA ILE A 65 -11.62 8.21 12.67
C ILE A 65 -11.27 7.77 11.25
N VAL A 66 -10.30 6.88 11.14
CA VAL A 66 -9.75 6.42 9.87
C VAL A 66 -10.27 5.01 9.60
N PHE A 67 -10.73 4.75 8.38
CA PHE A 67 -11.06 3.41 7.93
C PHE A 67 -10.28 3.07 6.65
N HIS A 68 -9.85 1.81 6.54
CA HIS A 68 -9.08 1.32 5.41
C HIS A 68 -9.98 0.90 4.25
N ASP A 69 -9.54 1.18 3.03
CA ASP A 69 -10.30 0.93 1.80
C ASP A 69 -10.41 -0.56 1.40
N ALA A 70 -9.74 -1.45 2.11
CA ALA A 70 -9.66 -2.87 1.78
C ALA A 70 -9.12 -3.13 0.35
N PHE A 71 -8.27 -2.23 -0.15
CA PHE A 71 -7.70 -2.22 -1.51
C PHE A 71 -8.75 -2.05 -2.63
N GLU A 72 -9.91 -1.50 -2.30
CA GLU A 72 -11.01 -1.23 -3.23
C GLU A 72 -11.48 0.23 -3.12
N LEU A 73 -10.56 1.17 -3.27
CA LEU A 73 -10.71 2.60 -2.99
C LEU A 73 -12.03 3.19 -3.52
N LYS A 74 -12.39 2.91 -4.76
CA LYS A 74 -13.61 3.45 -5.39
C LYS A 74 -14.92 2.86 -4.87
N ALA A 75 -14.86 1.72 -4.18
CA ALA A 75 -16.06 1.08 -3.62
C ALA A 75 -16.68 1.86 -2.46
N TRP A 76 -15.96 2.84 -1.91
CA TRP A 76 -16.38 3.61 -0.72
C TRP A 76 -17.04 4.95 -1.05
N LYS A 77 -17.23 5.28 -2.31
CA LYS A 77 -17.73 6.58 -2.78
C LYS A 77 -18.99 7.06 -2.06
N ASP A 78 -19.93 6.17 -1.81
CA ASP A 78 -21.25 6.48 -1.22
C ASP A 78 -21.36 6.03 0.26
N PHE A 79 -20.21 5.84 0.93
CA PHE A 79 -20.15 5.36 2.31
C PHE A 79 -20.02 6.52 3.30
N MET A 80 -20.66 6.44 4.49
CA MET A 80 -20.58 7.44 5.57
C MET A 80 -20.76 8.89 5.07
N ARG A 81 -21.77 9.14 4.23
CA ARG A 81 -22.06 10.47 3.65
C ARG A 81 -23.04 11.29 4.45
N GLU A 82 -23.72 10.69 5.39
CA GLU A 82 -24.72 11.32 6.25
C GLU A 82 -24.04 12.28 7.24
N GLU A 83 -24.76 13.34 7.63
CA GLU A 83 -24.24 14.40 8.51
C GLU A 83 -23.76 13.92 9.89
N GLU A 84 -24.20 12.74 10.31
CA GLU A 84 -23.78 12.14 11.57
C GLU A 84 -22.33 11.64 11.56
N PHE A 85 -21.76 11.36 10.36
CA PHE A 85 -20.39 10.88 10.21
C PHE A 85 -19.42 12.04 10.01
N LYS A 86 -18.86 12.55 11.09
CA LYS A 86 -17.93 13.68 11.08
C LYS A 86 -16.49 13.21 11.25
N ASN A 87 -15.57 13.93 10.61
CA ASN A 87 -14.12 13.73 10.74
C ASN A 87 -13.70 12.28 10.46
N VAL A 88 -14.22 11.75 9.35
CA VAL A 88 -13.89 10.44 8.82
C VAL A 88 -12.85 10.60 7.71
N VAL A 89 -11.79 9.78 7.75
CA VAL A 89 -10.69 9.77 6.78
C VAL A 89 -10.64 8.39 6.15
N LEU A 90 -10.50 8.34 4.83
CA LEU A 90 -10.30 7.10 4.08
C LEU A 90 -8.81 6.86 3.89
N ASP A 91 -8.35 5.70 4.33
CA ASP A 91 -6.98 5.24 4.14
C ASP A 91 -6.90 4.24 3.00
N THR A 92 -5.89 4.41 2.15
CA THR A 92 -5.57 3.47 1.07
C THR A 92 -4.10 3.10 1.12
N HIS A 93 -3.77 1.85 0.84
CA HIS A 93 -2.39 1.38 0.72
C HIS A 93 -2.08 1.10 -0.75
N GLN A 94 -1.01 1.74 -1.27
CA GLN A 94 -0.72 1.73 -2.70
C GLN A 94 0.71 1.22 -2.95
N TYR A 95 0.81 -0.05 -3.31
CA TYR A 95 2.08 -0.70 -3.63
C TYR A 95 2.15 -1.09 -5.10
N LEU A 96 3.31 -0.91 -5.75
CA LEU A 96 3.47 -1.27 -7.16
C LEU A 96 3.27 -2.76 -7.43
N MET A 97 3.53 -3.63 -6.45
CA MET A 97 3.20 -5.06 -6.59
C MET A 97 1.69 -5.32 -6.70
N LEU A 98 0.83 -4.43 -6.20
CA LEU A 98 -0.62 -4.51 -6.42
C LEU A 98 -0.98 -4.04 -7.83
N ALA A 99 -0.29 -3.03 -8.35
CA ALA A 99 -0.42 -2.64 -9.75
C ALA A 99 -0.04 -3.79 -10.69
N GLU A 100 1.03 -4.52 -10.39
CA GLU A 100 1.43 -5.72 -11.13
C GLU A 100 0.36 -6.81 -11.10
N ALA A 101 -0.27 -7.03 -9.95
CA ALA A 101 -1.39 -7.97 -9.82
C ALA A 101 -2.62 -7.54 -10.63
N ASP A 102 -2.78 -6.25 -10.89
CA ASP A 102 -3.81 -5.68 -11.77
C ASP A 102 -3.36 -5.63 -13.25
N GLY A 103 -2.23 -6.24 -13.60
CA GLY A 103 -1.75 -6.37 -14.96
C GLY A 103 -0.80 -5.26 -15.43
N CYS A 104 -0.30 -4.42 -14.53
CA CYS A 104 0.78 -3.49 -14.86
C CYS A 104 2.05 -4.27 -15.21
N GLU A 105 2.63 -4.02 -16.37
CA GLU A 105 3.89 -4.62 -16.77
C GLU A 105 5.03 -4.14 -15.85
N GLN A 106 6.01 -5.02 -15.63
CA GLN A 106 7.18 -4.74 -14.81
C GLN A 106 8.21 -3.96 -15.61
N SER A 107 7.91 -2.71 -15.85
CA SER A 107 8.79 -1.74 -16.49
C SER A 107 8.58 -0.36 -15.90
N ILE A 108 9.62 0.48 -15.98
CA ILE A 108 9.55 1.85 -15.45
C ILE A 108 8.43 2.63 -16.08
N ASP A 109 8.32 2.60 -17.39
CA ASP A 109 7.31 3.37 -18.12
C ASP A 109 5.89 2.93 -17.74
N SER A 110 5.66 1.62 -17.59
CA SER A 110 4.37 1.08 -17.17
C SER A 110 4.03 1.49 -15.74
N TYR A 111 4.99 1.46 -14.80
CA TYR A 111 4.77 1.95 -13.43
C TYR A 111 4.44 3.43 -13.41
N LEU A 112 5.22 4.28 -14.10
CA LEU A 112 4.96 5.72 -14.16
C LEU A 112 3.60 6.04 -14.77
N LYS A 113 3.21 5.28 -15.80
CA LYS A 113 1.88 5.40 -16.41
C LYS A 113 0.79 4.98 -15.43
N TYR A 114 0.94 3.81 -14.78
CA TYR A 114 -0.05 3.28 -13.84
C TYR A 114 -0.27 4.23 -12.65
N ILE A 115 0.80 4.76 -12.06
CA ILE A 115 0.73 5.73 -10.97
C ILE A 115 -0.08 6.96 -11.39
N ARG A 116 0.18 7.52 -12.57
CA ARG A 116 -0.53 8.72 -13.05
C ARG A 116 -1.98 8.43 -13.43
N GLU A 117 -2.25 7.32 -14.09
CA GLU A 117 -3.56 7.03 -14.69
C GLU A 117 -4.53 6.32 -13.74
N ASN A 118 -4.01 5.66 -12.70
CA ASN A 118 -4.82 4.98 -11.70
C ASN A 118 -4.67 5.66 -10.33
N TYR A 119 -3.54 5.51 -9.65
CA TYR A 119 -3.39 6.00 -8.27
C TYR A 119 -3.71 7.49 -8.12
N ALA A 120 -3.11 8.35 -8.93
CA ALA A 120 -3.32 9.80 -8.85
C ALA A 120 -4.78 10.17 -9.14
N LYS A 121 -5.38 9.57 -10.18
CA LYS A 121 -6.77 9.87 -10.56
C LYS A 121 -7.77 9.33 -9.54
N ASP A 122 -7.54 8.13 -9.02
CA ASP A 122 -8.45 7.50 -8.06
C ASP A 122 -8.45 8.26 -6.73
N ILE A 123 -7.28 8.66 -6.22
CA ILE A 123 -7.17 9.51 -5.02
C ILE A 123 -7.84 10.86 -5.26
N LEU A 124 -7.56 11.55 -6.37
CA LEU A 124 -8.18 12.83 -6.71
C LEU A 124 -9.71 12.72 -6.81
N GLN A 125 -10.21 11.61 -7.35
CA GLN A 125 -11.66 11.36 -7.43
C GLN A 125 -12.25 11.15 -6.04
N MET A 126 -11.62 10.34 -5.21
CA MET A 126 -12.14 9.99 -3.89
C MET A 126 -12.00 11.13 -2.88
N GLN A 127 -11.02 12.02 -3.06
CA GLN A 127 -10.86 13.23 -2.25
C GLN A 127 -12.09 14.17 -2.29
N LYS A 128 -12.97 14.00 -3.28
CA LYS A 128 -14.26 14.73 -3.36
C LYS A 128 -15.28 14.23 -2.33
N TYR A 129 -15.08 13.05 -1.78
CA TYR A 129 -15.99 12.38 -0.85
C TYR A 129 -15.44 12.30 0.57
N PHE A 130 -14.14 12.10 0.70
CA PHE A 130 -13.42 12.00 1.98
C PHE A 130 -12.07 12.71 1.87
N PRO A 131 -11.50 13.17 2.98
CA PRO A 131 -10.05 13.29 3.07
C PRO A 131 -9.45 11.89 2.87
N VAL A 132 -8.60 11.72 1.85
CA VAL A 132 -7.93 10.44 1.54
C VAL A 132 -6.47 10.53 1.91
N ILE A 133 -5.98 9.58 2.66
CA ILE A 133 -4.54 9.41 2.91
C ILE A 133 -4.04 8.13 2.21
N CYS A 134 -2.79 8.16 1.75
CA CYS A 134 -2.07 6.95 1.38
C CYS A 134 -1.28 6.49 2.61
N GLY A 135 -1.90 5.62 3.44
CA GLY A 135 -1.37 5.22 4.74
C GLY A 135 -0.14 4.33 4.65
N GLU A 136 0.00 3.61 3.54
CA GLU A 136 1.21 2.84 3.27
C GLU A 136 1.58 2.86 1.80
N TRP A 137 2.87 3.03 1.53
CA TRP A 137 3.49 2.91 0.22
C TRP A 137 5.00 2.77 0.36
N SER A 138 5.67 2.26 -0.67
CA SER A 138 7.13 2.17 -0.72
C SER A 138 7.64 2.34 -2.15
N LEU A 139 8.96 2.39 -2.32
CA LEU A 139 9.59 2.38 -3.64
C LEU A 139 9.75 0.96 -4.20
N PHE A 140 9.37 -0.06 -3.43
CA PHE A 140 9.48 -1.44 -3.85
C PHE A 140 8.72 -1.68 -5.16
N ASN A 141 9.39 -2.34 -6.09
CA ASN A 141 8.81 -2.84 -7.33
C ASN A 141 9.56 -4.10 -7.78
N SER A 142 8.86 -5.02 -8.42
CA SER A 142 9.44 -6.30 -8.79
C SER A 142 10.51 -6.19 -9.87
N TYR A 143 10.45 -5.18 -10.71
CA TYR A 143 11.47 -4.93 -11.74
C TYR A 143 12.84 -4.68 -11.12
N ALA A 144 12.96 -3.69 -10.24
CA ALA A 144 14.23 -3.37 -9.59
C ALA A 144 14.66 -4.45 -8.57
N CYS A 145 13.72 -5.03 -7.83
CA CYS A 145 14.01 -6.13 -6.91
C CYS A 145 14.58 -7.36 -7.64
N GLY A 146 14.02 -7.71 -8.80
CA GLY A 146 14.55 -8.78 -9.64
C GLY A 146 15.98 -8.53 -10.10
N ILE A 147 16.32 -7.28 -10.46
CA ILE A 147 17.69 -6.89 -10.83
C ILE A 147 18.63 -7.03 -9.63
N ASP A 148 18.24 -6.52 -8.45
CA ASP A 148 19.06 -6.52 -7.25
C ASP A 148 19.38 -7.92 -6.72
N THR A 149 18.42 -8.80 -6.81
CA THR A 149 18.52 -10.18 -6.28
C THR A 149 19.04 -11.19 -7.31
N ASN A 150 19.49 -10.73 -8.50
CA ASN A 150 19.86 -11.61 -9.62
C ASN A 150 18.77 -12.63 -9.97
N GLY A 151 17.53 -12.20 -10.05
CA GLY A 151 16.39 -13.09 -10.28
C GLY A 151 15.67 -13.53 -9.01
N GLY A 152 15.90 -12.82 -7.89
CA GLY A 152 15.18 -13.05 -6.63
C GLY A 152 13.67 -12.91 -6.81
N GLN A 153 12.94 -13.59 -5.95
CA GLN A 153 11.49 -13.70 -6.07
C GLN A 153 10.78 -12.42 -5.58
N SER A 154 9.85 -11.91 -6.37
CA SER A 154 8.84 -10.99 -5.88
C SER A 154 8.04 -11.66 -4.75
N PRO A 155 7.68 -10.91 -3.68
CA PRO A 155 6.88 -11.47 -2.60
C PRO A 155 5.52 -12.01 -3.06
N LEU A 156 4.99 -11.53 -4.18
CA LEU A 156 3.68 -11.96 -4.69
C LEU A 156 3.77 -13.01 -5.80
N ASN A 157 4.73 -12.93 -6.73
CA ASN A 157 4.67 -13.68 -7.98
C ASN A 157 5.92 -14.46 -8.37
N GLY A 158 6.97 -14.51 -7.55
CA GLY A 158 8.18 -15.22 -7.89
C GLY A 158 8.69 -14.89 -9.30
N ILE A 159 9.42 -13.78 -9.47
CA ILE A 159 9.88 -13.38 -10.79
C ILE A 159 11.35 -13.71 -10.91
N GLU A 160 11.66 -14.54 -11.90
CA GLU A 160 13.03 -14.67 -12.37
C GLU A 160 13.32 -13.50 -13.33
N SER A 161 14.20 -12.61 -12.92
CA SER A 161 14.70 -11.56 -13.79
C SER A 161 16.05 -11.99 -14.38
N ASN A 162 16.13 -12.01 -15.71
CA ASN A 162 17.39 -12.15 -16.45
C ASN A 162 17.98 -10.79 -16.86
N ILE A 163 17.57 -9.74 -16.16
CA ILE A 163 18.01 -8.38 -16.48
C ILE A 163 19.41 -8.18 -15.87
N ASP A 164 20.30 -7.60 -16.66
CA ASP A 164 21.63 -7.21 -16.20
C ASP A 164 21.54 -6.24 -15.02
N LYS A 165 22.48 -6.33 -14.10
CA LYS A 165 22.52 -5.43 -12.96
C LYS A 165 22.63 -3.98 -13.42
N LEU A 166 21.75 -3.15 -12.90
CA LEU A 166 21.83 -1.71 -13.10
C LEU A 166 23.09 -1.15 -12.44
N SER A 167 23.70 -0.15 -13.06
CA SER A 167 24.69 0.66 -12.38
C SER A 167 24.06 1.38 -11.17
N LYS A 168 24.88 1.81 -10.22
CA LYS A 168 24.39 2.56 -9.06
C LYS A 168 23.64 3.84 -9.47
N ASP A 169 24.10 4.50 -10.53
CA ASP A 169 23.49 5.73 -11.04
C ASP A 169 22.16 5.47 -11.74
N ASP A 170 22.10 4.42 -12.59
CA ASP A 170 20.85 4.04 -13.25
C ASP A 170 19.78 3.63 -12.25
N LYS A 171 20.19 2.89 -11.21
CA LYS A 171 19.29 2.48 -10.13
C LYS A 171 18.77 3.68 -9.34
N ARG A 172 19.66 4.64 -9.03
CA ARG A 172 19.27 5.89 -8.37
C ARG A 172 18.25 6.67 -9.22
N GLU A 173 18.51 6.82 -10.51
CA GLU A 173 17.59 7.52 -11.43
C GLU A 173 16.24 6.83 -11.51
N LEU A 174 16.21 5.50 -11.61
CA LEU A 174 15.01 4.68 -11.62
C LEU A 174 14.14 4.93 -10.39
N TYR A 175 14.70 4.76 -9.21
CA TYR A 175 13.94 4.95 -7.97
C TYR A 175 13.50 6.40 -7.77
N ARG A 176 14.30 7.39 -8.16
CA ARG A 176 13.91 8.81 -8.12
C ARG A 176 12.71 9.11 -9.01
N LYS A 177 12.65 8.53 -10.21
CA LYS A 177 11.50 8.67 -11.12
C LYS A 177 10.23 8.09 -10.49
N ILE A 178 10.32 6.88 -9.90
CA ILE A 178 9.19 6.25 -9.21
C ILE A 178 8.79 7.08 -8.00
N ALA A 179 9.73 7.48 -7.13
CA ALA A 179 9.46 8.28 -5.96
C ALA A 179 8.74 9.59 -6.31
N LYS A 180 9.26 10.31 -7.33
CA LYS A 180 8.62 11.54 -7.79
C LYS A 180 7.19 11.30 -8.26
N ALA A 181 6.95 10.29 -9.08
CA ALA A 181 5.63 10.00 -9.60
C ALA A 181 4.63 9.62 -8.49
N GLN A 182 5.07 8.81 -7.50
CA GLN A 182 4.25 8.45 -6.35
C GLN A 182 3.95 9.68 -5.48
N LEU A 183 4.95 10.49 -5.14
CA LEU A 183 4.75 11.72 -4.38
C LEU A 183 3.82 12.70 -5.10
N ASP A 184 3.95 12.87 -6.42
CA ASP A 184 3.02 13.68 -7.22
C ASP A 184 1.58 13.12 -7.16
N ALA A 185 1.43 11.79 -7.12
CA ALA A 185 0.12 11.15 -6.98
C ALA A 185 -0.49 11.39 -5.58
N TRP A 186 0.31 11.24 -4.51
CA TRP A 186 -0.15 11.40 -3.12
C TRP A 186 -0.51 12.85 -2.79
N ARG A 187 0.03 13.85 -3.48
CA ARG A 187 -0.38 15.26 -3.36
C ARG A 187 -1.84 15.53 -3.73
N ASN A 188 -2.50 14.63 -4.44
CA ASN A 188 -3.94 14.71 -4.70
C ASN A 188 -4.79 14.31 -3.48
N GLY A 189 -4.18 13.74 -2.46
CA GLY A 189 -4.80 13.36 -1.20
C GLY A 189 -4.50 14.34 -0.06
N SER A 190 -4.82 13.91 1.16
CA SER A 190 -4.64 14.67 2.39
C SER A 190 -3.36 14.33 3.16
N GLY A 191 -2.59 13.37 2.70
CA GLY A 191 -1.33 12.97 3.30
C GLY A 191 -0.87 11.58 2.87
N HIS A 192 0.35 11.23 3.27
CA HIS A 192 0.90 9.92 2.96
C HIS A 192 1.95 9.50 4.00
N TYR A 193 2.16 8.18 4.15
CA TYR A 193 3.12 7.60 5.06
C TYR A 193 3.91 6.50 4.36
N TYR A 194 5.24 6.59 4.41
CA TYR A 194 6.12 5.58 3.82
C TYR A 194 6.20 4.33 4.70
N TRP A 195 6.04 3.17 4.13
CA TRP A 195 6.20 1.88 4.80
C TRP A 195 7.53 1.24 4.40
N ASN A 196 8.54 1.25 5.29
CA ASN A 196 8.47 1.88 6.61
C ASN A 196 9.67 2.79 6.83
N TYR A 197 9.76 3.41 8.00
CA TYR A 197 10.85 4.31 8.34
C TYR A 197 12.21 3.61 8.30
N LYS A 198 12.33 2.40 8.91
CA LYS A 198 13.57 1.64 9.00
C LYS A 198 13.29 0.15 9.19
N LEU A 199 13.89 -0.68 8.35
CA LEU A 199 13.92 -2.12 8.54
C LEU A 199 14.94 -2.49 9.63
N LEU A 200 14.59 -3.48 10.45
CA LEU A 200 15.52 -4.08 11.42
C LEU A 200 16.34 -5.22 10.82
N LEU A 201 16.09 -5.58 9.57
CA LEU A 201 16.72 -6.68 8.86
C LEU A 201 17.95 -6.20 8.07
N ASP A 202 18.96 -7.06 7.97
CA ASP A 202 20.08 -6.86 7.06
C ASP A 202 19.71 -7.26 5.64
N THR A 203 19.20 -6.30 4.88
CA THR A 203 18.78 -6.52 3.48
C THR A 203 19.94 -6.71 2.51
N VAL A 204 21.18 -6.66 2.99
CA VAL A 204 22.39 -6.88 2.18
C VAL A 204 22.89 -8.31 2.34
N ASN A 205 22.88 -8.85 3.55
CA ASN A 205 23.53 -10.14 3.88
C ASN A 205 22.55 -11.24 4.30
N GLU A 206 21.35 -10.90 4.79
CA GLU A 206 20.38 -11.89 5.19
C GLU A 206 19.67 -12.51 3.98
N GLU A 207 19.77 -13.82 3.84
CA GLU A 207 19.09 -14.58 2.79
C GLU A 207 17.56 -14.31 2.78
N GLY A 208 17.02 -14.08 1.61
CA GLY A 208 15.60 -13.75 1.42
C GLY A 208 15.23 -12.28 1.58
N TRP A 209 16.16 -11.41 2.05
CA TRP A 209 15.93 -9.97 2.19
C TRP A 209 16.83 -9.11 1.33
N ILE A 210 17.72 -9.73 0.56
CA ILE A 210 18.58 -9.02 -0.40
C ILE A 210 17.72 -8.28 -1.42
N GLY A 211 18.02 -7.01 -1.70
CA GLY A 211 17.28 -6.17 -2.64
C GLY A 211 16.03 -5.49 -2.08
N TRP A 212 15.76 -5.63 -0.78
CA TRP A 212 14.58 -5.05 -0.12
C TRP A 212 14.82 -3.67 0.48
N ASP A 213 15.92 -3.02 0.16
CA ASP A 213 16.28 -1.67 0.67
C ASP A 213 15.19 -0.63 0.38
N SER A 214 14.42 -0.81 -0.68
CA SER A 214 13.32 0.08 -1.06
C SER A 214 12.11 0.06 -0.09
N TRP A 215 12.11 -0.81 0.91
CA TRP A 215 11.17 -0.79 2.04
C TRP A 215 11.67 0.04 3.22
N ASP A 216 12.93 0.50 3.21
CA ASP A 216 13.58 1.25 4.28
C ASP A 216 13.76 2.71 3.82
N LEU A 217 12.97 3.64 4.37
CA LEU A 217 13.04 5.06 4.01
C LEU A 217 14.42 5.65 4.31
N VAL A 218 15.05 5.26 5.42
CA VAL A 218 16.37 5.76 5.79
C VAL A 218 17.40 5.35 4.74
N LYS A 219 17.33 4.11 4.25
CA LYS A 219 18.20 3.63 3.16
C LYS A 219 17.87 4.32 1.84
N CYS A 220 16.58 4.49 1.50
CA CYS A 220 16.17 5.20 0.29
C CYS A 220 16.70 6.65 0.26
N VAL A 221 16.69 7.35 1.39
CA VAL A 221 17.27 8.69 1.52
C VAL A 221 18.79 8.65 1.39
N ALA A 222 19.48 7.72 2.07
CA ALA A 222 20.93 7.57 2.02
C ALA A 222 21.44 7.19 0.62
N GLN A 223 20.65 6.44 -0.16
CA GLN A 223 20.94 6.09 -1.55
C GLN A 223 20.51 7.17 -2.56
N GLU A 224 19.97 8.28 -2.08
CA GLU A 224 19.40 9.36 -2.92
C GLU A 224 18.26 8.90 -3.84
N TRP A 225 17.55 7.84 -3.47
CA TRP A 225 16.37 7.36 -4.20
C TRP A 225 15.12 8.17 -3.89
N TYR A 226 15.03 8.66 -2.66
CA TYR A 226 13.93 9.50 -2.19
C TYR A 226 14.36 10.98 -2.25
N PRO A 227 13.60 11.87 -2.90
CA PRO A 227 13.92 13.30 -2.95
C PRO A 227 13.68 13.94 -1.57
N ILE A 228 14.70 14.60 -1.02
CA ILE A 228 14.61 15.30 0.27
C ILE A 228 13.89 16.65 0.09
N GLU A 229 14.08 17.29 -1.06
CA GLU A 229 13.43 18.55 -1.43
C GLU A 229 12.23 18.24 -2.34
N TYR A 230 11.04 18.25 -1.74
CA TYR A 230 9.84 17.95 -2.51
C TYR A 230 8.61 18.75 -2.06
#